data_eb73ea67f14a372637bd109114adb61e
#
_entry.id   eb73ea67f14a372637bd109114adb61e
#
_cell.length_a   1.000
_cell.length_b   1.000
_cell.length_c   1.000
_cell.angle_alpha   90.00
_cell.angle_beta   90.00
_cell.angle_gamma   90.00
#
_symmetry.space_group_name_H-M   'P 1'
#
loop_
_entity.id
_entity.type
_entity.pdbx_description
1 polymer ?
#
loop_
_entity_poly.entity_id
_entity_poly.type
_entity_poly.pdbx_seq_one_letter_code
_entity_poly.pdbx_strand_id
1 'polypeptide(L)'
;MEQLKHECGVAMIRLLKPLEYYEEKYGTWMYGLNKLYLLMEKQHNRGQEGAGLACVKLEANPGEEYMFRERALGSGAITEIFGTVQSNFKDLTKEQLHDAGYAKRVLPFAGEVYMGHLRYSTTGKSGLSYVHPFLRRNNWRAKNLALCGNFNLTNVDEIFARITAIGQHPRKYADTYIMLEQVGHRLDREGGRLFNLAEAEGLTGMGITHYIEDHIDLANVLRTSSKEWDGGYVMCGLTGSGETFAVRDPWGIRPAFWYQDDEIAVLASERPVIQTALNVSADRIRELQPGQALLINKAGKLRTVQINKPREVKPCSFERIYFSRGSDMDIYKERKLLGEKLVPNILKAIDKDIDHTVFSFIPNTAEVAFYGMLQGLDDYLNEEKVRQIAALGHNPSHDELERILSRRIRSEKVAIKDIKLRTFIAEGNSRNDLAAHVYDITYGSLVPGTDNLVIIDDSIVRGTTLKQSIIGILDRLGPKKIVIVSSSPQVRYPDYYGIDMAKMSEFIAFKAAIELLKEREMRDVIESAYRKSKEQVSLPKEQMVNYVKEIYAPFTDEEISAKMVELLTPKGTKAQVQIVYQPLEGLHEACPQHRGDWYFSGDYPTPGGVKLLNVAFINYIEQVYQF
;
A
#
# COMPACT_ATOMS: atom_id res chain seq x y z
N MET A 1 -3.44 14.47 10.68
CA MET A 1 -2.56 13.43 10.15
C MET A 1 -2.32 13.73 8.68
N GLU A 2 -1.10 14.03 8.30
CA GLU A 2 -0.73 13.80 6.93
C GLU A 2 -0.89 12.29 6.73
N GLN A 3 -1.96 11.89 6.05
CA GLN A 3 -2.08 10.51 5.65
C GLN A 3 -0.91 10.23 4.73
N LEU A 4 -0.10 9.24 5.10
CA LEU A 4 0.73 8.55 4.14
C LEU A 4 -0.20 8.23 2.98
N LYS A 5 0.12 8.76 1.84
CA LYS A 5 -0.66 8.54 0.67
C LYS A 5 -0.49 7.08 0.27
N HIS A 6 -1.62 6.42 0.04
CA HIS A 6 -1.72 4.97 -0.05
C HIS A 6 -1.21 4.41 -1.38
N GLU A 7 -0.95 3.13 -1.39
CA GLU A 7 -0.63 2.35 -2.57
C GLU A 7 -1.86 2.08 -3.44
N CYS A 8 -1.62 1.77 -4.72
CA CYS A 8 -2.67 1.35 -5.64
C CYS A 8 -3.31 0.01 -5.22
N GLY A 9 -4.56 -0.19 -5.59
CA GLY A 9 -5.27 -1.46 -5.49
C GLY A 9 -5.53 -2.07 -6.86
N VAL A 10 -5.39 -3.38 -6.99
CA VAL A 10 -5.69 -4.14 -8.21
C VAL A 10 -6.75 -5.18 -7.96
N ALA A 11 -7.60 -5.42 -8.95
CA ALA A 11 -8.58 -6.50 -8.97
C ALA A 11 -8.66 -7.11 -10.36
N MET A 12 -8.76 -8.43 -10.46
CA MET A 12 -9.02 -9.15 -11.71
C MET A 12 -10.08 -10.20 -11.49
N ILE A 13 -10.94 -10.41 -12.48
CA ILE A 13 -11.96 -11.46 -12.52
C ILE A 13 -11.94 -12.13 -13.88
N ARG A 14 -11.99 -13.46 -13.85
CA ARG A 14 -12.27 -14.32 -14.99
C ARG A 14 -13.47 -15.21 -14.64
N LEU A 15 -14.60 -14.99 -15.32
CA LEU A 15 -15.76 -15.88 -15.24
C LEU A 15 -15.48 -17.16 -16.03
N LEU A 16 -15.67 -18.32 -15.40
CA LEU A 16 -15.31 -19.63 -15.98
C LEU A 16 -16.49 -20.32 -16.67
N LYS A 17 -17.70 -19.76 -16.54
CA LYS A 17 -18.91 -20.18 -17.19
C LYS A 17 -19.39 -19.10 -18.18
N PRO A 18 -20.28 -19.43 -19.13
CA PRO A 18 -20.90 -18.42 -19.99
C PRO A 18 -21.85 -17.50 -19.19
N LEU A 19 -22.14 -16.30 -19.67
CA LEU A 19 -22.98 -15.31 -18.97
C LEU A 19 -24.38 -15.83 -18.65
N GLU A 20 -24.92 -16.69 -19.51
CA GLU A 20 -26.22 -17.37 -19.34
C GLU A 20 -26.29 -18.17 -18.04
N TYR A 21 -25.19 -18.82 -17.65
CA TYR A 21 -25.09 -19.55 -16.37
C TYR A 21 -25.31 -18.64 -15.15
N TYR A 22 -24.72 -17.44 -15.17
CA TYR A 22 -24.85 -16.49 -14.05
C TYR A 22 -26.22 -15.86 -14.03
N GLU A 23 -26.85 -15.61 -15.20
CA GLU A 23 -28.22 -15.16 -15.32
C GLU A 23 -29.17 -16.18 -14.68
N GLU A 24 -29.03 -17.46 -15.02
CA GLU A 24 -29.85 -18.54 -14.47
C GLU A 24 -29.66 -18.73 -12.96
N LYS A 25 -28.40 -18.75 -12.51
CA LYS A 25 -28.06 -19.08 -11.11
C LYS A 25 -28.26 -17.91 -10.16
N TYR A 26 -27.87 -16.72 -10.56
CA TYR A 26 -27.83 -15.51 -9.71
C TYR A 26 -28.84 -14.44 -10.09
N GLY A 27 -29.61 -14.65 -11.15
CA GLY A 27 -30.62 -13.71 -11.64
C GLY A 27 -30.01 -12.49 -12.34
N THR A 28 -28.73 -12.56 -12.74
CA THR A 28 -28.06 -11.48 -13.48
C THR A 28 -26.80 -11.95 -14.17
N TRP A 29 -26.66 -11.65 -15.47
CA TRP A 29 -25.42 -11.82 -16.21
C TRP A 29 -24.30 -10.87 -15.75
N MET A 30 -24.64 -9.78 -15.03
CA MET A 30 -23.70 -8.79 -14.50
C MET A 30 -22.92 -9.29 -13.25
N TYR A 31 -22.99 -10.58 -12.94
CA TYR A 31 -22.34 -11.17 -11.76
C TYR A 31 -20.86 -10.77 -11.65
N GLY A 32 -20.07 -10.88 -12.74
CA GLY A 32 -18.66 -10.50 -12.75
C GLY A 32 -18.45 -9.00 -12.51
N LEU A 33 -19.25 -8.15 -13.14
CA LEU A 33 -19.20 -6.71 -12.96
C LEU A 33 -19.54 -6.30 -11.51
N ASN A 34 -20.56 -6.93 -10.91
CA ASN A 34 -20.96 -6.71 -9.52
C ASN A 34 -19.87 -7.16 -8.55
N LYS A 35 -19.21 -8.29 -8.83
CA LYS A 35 -18.07 -8.76 -8.01
C LYS A 35 -16.86 -7.83 -8.15
N LEU A 36 -16.59 -7.30 -9.34
CA LEU A 36 -15.53 -6.30 -9.53
C LEU A 36 -15.81 -5.04 -8.70
N TYR A 37 -17.04 -4.54 -8.72
CA TYR A 37 -17.45 -3.40 -7.89
C TYR A 37 -17.14 -3.66 -6.41
N LEU A 38 -17.54 -4.81 -5.88
CA LEU A 38 -17.27 -5.19 -4.49
C LEU A 38 -15.77 -5.29 -4.19
N LEU A 39 -14.98 -5.89 -5.08
CA LEU A 39 -13.53 -5.98 -4.91
C LEU A 39 -12.89 -4.58 -4.87
N MET A 40 -13.34 -3.66 -5.71
CA MET A 40 -12.82 -2.29 -5.73
C MET A 40 -13.26 -1.50 -4.50
N GLU A 41 -14.54 -1.55 -4.12
CA GLU A 41 -15.06 -0.87 -2.92
C GLU A 41 -14.39 -1.38 -1.63
N LYS A 42 -14.17 -2.68 -1.54
CA LYS A 42 -13.48 -3.27 -0.37
C LYS A 42 -11.99 -2.93 -0.32
N GLN A 43 -11.41 -2.38 -1.38
CA GLN A 43 -10.04 -1.87 -1.46
C GLN A 43 -9.97 -0.33 -1.47
N HIS A 44 -11.06 0.40 -1.18
CA HIS A 44 -11.09 1.87 -1.20
C HIS A 44 -10.07 2.52 -0.25
N ASN A 45 -9.56 1.79 0.74
CA ASN A 45 -8.44 2.22 1.58
C ASN A 45 -7.15 2.43 0.78
N ARG A 46 -6.97 1.81 -0.37
CA ARG A 46 -5.80 1.96 -1.25
C ARG A 46 -5.94 3.19 -2.14
N GLY A 47 -6.34 3.23 -3.28
CA GLY A 47 -6.37 4.41 -4.15
C GLY A 47 -7.63 5.26 -4.02
N GLN A 48 -7.49 6.56 -3.75
CA GLN A 48 -8.59 7.52 -3.65
C GLN A 48 -8.50 8.69 -4.64
N GLU A 49 -7.54 8.68 -5.56
CA GLU A 49 -7.33 9.77 -6.52
C GLU A 49 -7.92 9.47 -7.90
N GLY A 50 -8.33 8.25 -8.12
CA GLY A 50 -8.96 7.81 -9.34
C GLY A 50 -9.20 6.32 -9.36
N ALA A 51 -10.02 5.87 -10.27
CA ALA A 51 -10.32 4.46 -10.50
C ALA A 51 -10.51 4.20 -11.99
N GLY A 52 -10.33 2.94 -12.38
CA GLY A 52 -10.63 2.51 -13.74
C GLY A 52 -10.92 1.03 -13.81
N LEU A 53 -11.64 0.66 -14.84
CA LEU A 53 -11.94 -0.73 -15.17
C LEU A 53 -11.72 -1.02 -16.64
N ALA A 54 -11.40 -2.27 -16.96
CA ALA A 54 -11.43 -2.83 -18.31
C ALA A 54 -12.24 -4.12 -18.32
N CYS A 55 -12.85 -4.40 -19.48
CA CYS A 55 -13.61 -5.61 -19.74
C CYS A 55 -13.26 -6.17 -21.09
N VAL A 56 -13.20 -7.51 -21.21
CA VAL A 56 -13.02 -8.21 -22.48
C VAL A 56 -14.14 -9.22 -22.67
N LYS A 57 -14.75 -9.20 -23.85
CA LYS A 57 -15.65 -10.25 -24.34
C LYS A 57 -14.81 -11.34 -25.02
N LEU A 58 -15.00 -12.59 -24.62
CA LEU A 58 -14.27 -13.71 -25.22
C LEU A 58 -14.70 -14.00 -26.64
N GLU A 59 -15.99 -13.85 -26.90
CA GLU A 59 -16.59 -14.04 -28.22
C GLU A 59 -16.96 -12.69 -28.84
N ALA A 60 -16.40 -12.37 -29.97
CA ALA A 60 -16.75 -11.23 -30.79
C ALA A 60 -16.39 -11.52 -32.25
N ASN A 61 -17.26 -11.13 -33.17
CA ASN A 61 -17.00 -11.24 -34.59
C ASN A 61 -16.14 -10.07 -35.10
N PRO A 62 -15.46 -10.24 -36.24
CA PRO A 62 -14.85 -9.11 -36.91
C PRO A 62 -15.86 -7.97 -37.15
N GLY A 63 -15.48 -6.77 -36.72
CA GLY A 63 -16.38 -5.58 -36.79
C GLY A 63 -17.12 -5.26 -35.48
N GLU A 64 -17.05 -6.15 -34.48
CA GLU A 64 -17.60 -5.92 -33.13
C GLU A 64 -16.52 -5.47 -32.14
N GLU A 65 -16.85 -4.53 -31.25
CA GLU A 65 -15.94 -4.15 -30.15
C GLU A 65 -15.96 -5.23 -29.05
N TYR A 66 -14.79 -5.60 -28.59
CA TYR A 66 -14.61 -6.68 -27.61
C TYR A 66 -13.83 -6.24 -26.35
N MET A 67 -13.23 -5.05 -26.35
CA MET A 67 -12.40 -4.56 -25.26
C MET A 67 -12.82 -3.15 -24.84
N PHE A 68 -13.35 -3.03 -23.66
CA PHE A 68 -13.94 -1.81 -23.11
C PHE A 68 -13.10 -1.32 -21.93
N ARG A 69 -13.09 -0.01 -21.72
CA ARG A 69 -12.41 0.65 -20.62
C ARG A 69 -13.15 1.88 -20.16
N GLU A 70 -13.26 2.07 -18.84
CA GLU A 70 -13.77 3.30 -18.22
C GLU A 70 -12.82 3.77 -17.11
N ARG A 71 -12.69 5.10 -16.92
CA ARG A 71 -11.79 5.71 -15.94
C ARG A 71 -12.35 7.02 -15.43
N ALA A 72 -12.13 7.32 -14.14
CA ALA A 72 -12.49 8.57 -13.51
C ALA A 72 -11.45 9.04 -12.51
N LEU A 73 -11.50 10.31 -12.13
CA LEU A 73 -10.65 10.96 -11.15
C LEU A 73 -11.42 11.25 -9.86
N GLY A 74 -10.68 11.37 -8.76
CA GLY A 74 -11.19 11.77 -7.45
C GLY A 74 -11.71 10.64 -6.59
N SER A 75 -12.12 10.98 -5.39
CA SER A 75 -12.55 10.03 -4.36
C SER A 75 -13.87 9.32 -4.68
N GLY A 76 -14.70 9.87 -5.57
CA GLY A 76 -15.94 9.27 -6.07
C GLY A 76 -15.76 8.43 -7.33
N ALA A 77 -14.54 8.22 -7.80
CA ALA A 77 -14.25 7.60 -9.09
C ALA A 77 -14.87 6.21 -9.29
N ILE A 78 -14.92 5.38 -8.23
CA ILE A 78 -15.55 4.05 -8.32
C ILE A 78 -17.04 4.20 -8.67
N THR A 79 -17.76 5.02 -7.94
CA THR A 79 -19.20 5.27 -8.19
C THR A 79 -19.42 5.86 -9.57
N GLU A 80 -18.57 6.77 -10.02
CA GLU A 80 -18.64 7.39 -11.33
C GLU A 80 -18.47 6.38 -12.47
N ILE A 81 -17.41 5.57 -12.45
CA ILE A 81 -17.16 4.59 -13.52
C ILE A 81 -18.24 3.52 -13.60
N PHE A 82 -18.73 3.00 -12.46
CA PHE A 82 -19.83 2.03 -12.47
C PHE A 82 -21.17 2.66 -12.86
N GLY A 83 -21.41 3.92 -12.48
CA GLY A 83 -22.56 4.70 -12.95
C GLY A 83 -22.55 4.91 -14.47
N THR A 84 -21.38 5.22 -15.05
CA THR A 84 -21.20 5.33 -16.50
C THR A 84 -21.45 3.99 -17.19
N VAL A 85 -20.92 2.89 -16.66
CA VAL A 85 -21.19 1.54 -17.20
C VAL A 85 -22.68 1.22 -17.16
N GLN A 86 -23.33 1.44 -16.01
CA GLN A 86 -24.77 1.18 -15.84
C GLN A 86 -25.63 2.06 -16.72
N SER A 87 -25.17 3.26 -17.10
CA SER A 87 -25.94 4.14 -18.01
C SER A 87 -26.20 3.51 -19.37
N ASN A 88 -25.37 2.55 -19.80
CA ASN A 88 -25.59 1.79 -21.05
C ASN A 88 -26.79 0.84 -20.98
N PHE A 89 -27.34 0.60 -19.80
CA PHE A 89 -28.41 -0.38 -19.57
C PHE A 89 -29.74 0.27 -19.20
N LYS A 90 -29.83 1.62 -19.16
CA LYS A 90 -31.01 2.36 -18.66
C LYS A 90 -32.24 2.19 -19.51
N ASP A 91 -32.07 2.12 -20.85
CA ASP A 91 -33.15 2.11 -21.80
C ASP A 91 -33.54 0.69 -22.26
N LEU A 92 -33.00 -0.34 -21.58
CA LEU A 92 -33.31 -1.73 -21.88
C LEU A 92 -34.68 -2.13 -21.31
N THR A 93 -35.42 -2.94 -22.04
CA THR A 93 -36.59 -3.64 -21.48
C THR A 93 -36.14 -4.66 -20.46
N LYS A 94 -37.07 -5.13 -19.63
CA LYS A 94 -36.75 -6.21 -18.65
C LYS A 94 -36.28 -7.48 -19.35
N GLU A 95 -36.88 -7.83 -20.47
CA GLU A 95 -36.52 -8.98 -21.29
C GLU A 95 -35.09 -8.84 -21.82
N GLN A 96 -34.73 -7.67 -22.36
CA GLN A 96 -33.38 -7.39 -22.85
C GLN A 96 -32.33 -7.40 -21.72
N LEU A 97 -32.69 -6.86 -20.56
CA LEU A 97 -31.79 -6.81 -19.40
C LEU A 97 -31.45 -8.22 -18.86
N HIS A 98 -32.39 -9.17 -18.97
CA HIS A 98 -32.22 -10.55 -18.53
C HIS A 98 -31.83 -11.52 -19.66
N ASP A 99 -31.63 -11.02 -20.88
CA ASP A 99 -31.11 -11.82 -22.00
C ASP A 99 -29.58 -11.74 -22.06
N ALA A 100 -28.91 -12.73 -21.45
CA ALA A 100 -27.46 -12.82 -21.46
C ALA A 100 -26.87 -12.94 -22.88
N GLY A 101 -27.58 -13.61 -23.80
CA GLY A 101 -27.17 -13.72 -25.19
C GLY A 101 -27.23 -12.40 -25.92
N TYR A 102 -28.29 -11.60 -25.69
CA TYR A 102 -28.39 -10.23 -26.19
C TYR A 102 -27.26 -9.35 -25.60
N ALA A 103 -27.06 -9.44 -24.27
CA ALA A 103 -26.01 -8.66 -23.59
C ALA A 103 -24.62 -8.93 -24.18
N LYS A 104 -24.25 -10.19 -24.38
CA LYS A 104 -22.95 -10.57 -24.98
C LYS A 104 -22.75 -9.97 -26.38
N ARG A 105 -23.79 -9.96 -27.21
CA ARG A 105 -23.70 -9.45 -28.59
C ARG A 105 -23.69 -7.92 -28.66
N VAL A 106 -24.54 -7.26 -27.87
CA VAL A 106 -24.89 -5.86 -28.08
C VAL A 106 -24.33 -4.92 -27.02
N LEU A 107 -24.33 -5.34 -25.74
CA LEU A 107 -24.04 -4.43 -24.63
C LEU A 107 -22.54 -4.27 -24.38
N PRO A 108 -22.06 -3.04 -24.18
CA PRO A 108 -20.70 -2.83 -23.71
C PRO A 108 -20.52 -3.38 -22.29
N PHE A 109 -19.32 -3.76 -21.93
CA PHE A 109 -18.96 -4.33 -20.62
C PHE A 109 -19.68 -5.64 -20.25
N ALA A 110 -20.42 -6.27 -21.14
CA ALA A 110 -21.00 -7.59 -20.97
C ALA A 110 -20.01 -8.67 -21.42
N GLY A 111 -18.98 -8.90 -20.65
CA GLY A 111 -17.91 -9.83 -20.95
C GLY A 111 -17.62 -10.78 -19.79
N GLU A 112 -16.65 -11.65 -19.98
CA GLU A 112 -16.26 -12.68 -19.03
C GLU A 112 -14.95 -12.35 -18.30
N VAL A 113 -14.24 -11.31 -18.73
CA VAL A 113 -12.94 -10.90 -18.16
C VAL A 113 -13.00 -9.46 -17.72
N TYR A 114 -12.62 -9.19 -16.49
CA TYR A 114 -12.63 -7.86 -15.91
C TYR A 114 -11.35 -7.55 -15.18
N MET A 115 -10.94 -6.29 -15.19
CA MET A 115 -9.83 -5.74 -14.44
C MET A 115 -10.22 -4.40 -13.85
N GLY A 116 -9.93 -4.19 -12.56
CA GLY A 116 -10.16 -2.95 -11.85
C GLY A 116 -8.88 -2.43 -11.21
N HIS A 117 -8.78 -1.11 -11.12
CA HIS A 117 -7.65 -0.42 -10.52
C HIS A 117 -8.10 0.77 -9.70
N LEU A 118 -7.50 0.91 -8.53
CA LEU A 118 -7.63 2.06 -7.65
C LEU A 118 -6.30 2.80 -7.64
N ARG A 119 -6.34 4.05 -8.07
CA ARG A 119 -5.12 4.84 -8.24
C ARG A 119 -4.78 5.63 -7.00
N TYR A 120 -3.50 5.59 -6.70
CA TYR A 120 -2.82 6.55 -5.89
C TYR A 120 -1.59 7.09 -6.67
N SER A 121 -1.38 8.41 -6.76
CA SER A 121 -0.23 8.97 -7.50
C SER A 121 0.95 9.24 -6.56
N THR A 122 2.05 8.54 -6.77
CA THR A 122 3.28 8.69 -5.98
C THR A 122 4.28 9.66 -6.61
N THR A 123 4.22 9.89 -7.93
CA THR A 123 5.24 10.63 -8.69
C THR A 123 4.77 11.93 -9.33
N GLY A 124 3.78 12.59 -8.78
CA GLY A 124 3.46 13.99 -9.09
C GLY A 124 2.75 14.28 -10.42
N LYS A 125 2.51 13.32 -11.31
CA LYS A 125 1.71 13.53 -12.52
C LYS A 125 0.27 13.16 -12.28
N SER A 126 -0.63 14.15 -12.28
CA SER A 126 -2.07 14.00 -12.10
C SER A 126 -2.81 14.05 -13.44
N GLY A 127 -4.08 13.64 -13.43
CA GLY A 127 -4.97 13.71 -14.58
C GLY A 127 -5.41 12.33 -15.10
N LEU A 128 -6.53 12.33 -15.83
CA LEU A 128 -7.17 11.12 -16.33
C LEU A 128 -6.25 10.27 -17.22
N SER A 129 -5.31 10.88 -17.90
CA SER A 129 -4.36 10.17 -18.77
C SER A 129 -3.37 9.27 -18.02
N TYR A 130 -3.28 9.40 -16.69
CA TYR A 130 -2.44 8.57 -15.82
C TYR A 130 -3.25 7.57 -14.98
N VAL A 131 -4.58 7.55 -15.12
CA VAL A 131 -5.42 6.55 -14.45
C VAL A 131 -5.37 5.23 -15.21
N HIS A 132 -5.09 4.15 -14.51
CA HIS A 132 -5.13 2.80 -15.08
C HIS A 132 -6.59 2.30 -15.24
N PRO A 133 -6.85 1.31 -16.10
CA PRO A 133 -5.93 0.59 -16.99
C PRO A 133 -5.45 1.42 -18.17
N PHE A 134 -4.18 1.24 -18.54
CA PHE A 134 -3.68 1.70 -19.83
C PHE A 134 -4.02 0.70 -20.92
N LEU A 135 -4.29 1.20 -22.13
CA LEU A 135 -4.76 0.39 -23.24
C LEU A 135 -3.88 0.61 -24.47
N ARG A 136 -3.35 -0.49 -25.00
CA ARG A 136 -2.66 -0.57 -26.27
C ARG A 136 -3.56 -1.27 -27.28
N ARG A 137 -3.85 -0.59 -28.38
CA ARG A 137 -4.70 -1.10 -29.48
C ARG A 137 -3.84 -1.65 -30.62
N ASN A 138 -4.34 -2.72 -31.23
CA ASN A 138 -3.75 -3.37 -32.40
C ASN A 138 -4.87 -4.01 -33.24
N ASN A 139 -4.63 -4.28 -34.52
CA ASN A 139 -5.58 -4.96 -35.39
C ASN A 139 -5.76 -6.46 -35.04
N TRP A 140 -4.81 -7.06 -34.37
CA TRP A 140 -4.89 -8.45 -33.90
C TRP A 140 -5.40 -8.48 -32.46
N ARG A 141 -6.48 -9.23 -32.21
CA ARG A 141 -7.06 -9.35 -30.85
C ARG A 141 -6.02 -9.71 -29.80
N ALA A 142 -5.23 -10.75 -30.06
CA ALA A 142 -4.20 -11.23 -29.15
C ALA A 142 -3.08 -10.20 -28.85
N LYS A 143 -2.93 -9.16 -29.68
CA LYS A 143 -1.94 -8.09 -29.49
C LYS A 143 -2.49 -6.84 -28.82
N ASN A 144 -3.82 -6.74 -28.61
CA ASN A 144 -4.38 -5.71 -27.76
C ASN A 144 -4.07 -6.02 -26.30
N LEU A 145 -3.72 -5.02 -25.53
CA LEU A 145 -3.29 -5.18 -24.15
C LEU A 145 -3.85 -4.04 -23.29
N ALA A 146 -4.56 -4.40 -22.22
CA ALA A 146 -4.84 -3.51 -21.10
C ALA A 146 -3.92 -3.88 -19.93
N LEU A 147 -3.35 -2.87 -19.26
CA LEU A 147 -2.39 -3.04 -18.18
C LEU A 147 -2.74 -2.13 -17.01
N CYS A 148 -2.69 -2.66 -15.81
CA CYS A 148 -2.71 -1.90 -14.57
C CYS A 148 -1.76 -2.51 -13.54
N GLY A 149 -1.50 -1.82 -12.44
CA GLY A 149 -0.70 -2.40 -11.39
C GLY A 149 -0.54 -1.53 -10.16
N ASN A 150 -0.13 -2.17 -9.09
CA ASN A 150 0.44 -1.56 -7.91
C ASN A 150 1.96 -1.74 -7.99
N PHE A 151 2.66 -0.71 -8.40
CA PHE A 151 4.11 -0.82 -8.61
C PHE A 151 4.81 0.53 -8.67
N ASN A 152 6.11 0.48 -8.42
CA ASN A 152 7.06 1.52 -8.79
C ASN A 152 8.39 0.86 -9.16
N LEU A 153 8.92 1.21 -10.34
CA LEU A 153 10.22 0.77 -10.79
C LEU A 153 11.27 1.84 -10.49
N THR A 154 12.40 1.41 -9.97
CA THR A 154 13.54 2.29 -9.66
C THR A 154 14.35 2.65 -10.90
N ASN A 155 14.20 1.89 -11.99
CA ASN A 155 15.02 2.00 -13.21
C ASN A 155 14.20 2.32 -14.46
N VAL A 156 13.15 3.11 -14.33
CA VAL A 156 12.30 3.54 -15.46
C VAL A 156 13.11 4.19 -16.57
N ASP A 157 14.08 5.05 -16.22
CA ASP A 157 14.97 5.73 -17.18
C ASP A 157 15.79 4.75 -18.01
N GLU A 158 16.34 3.71 -17.38
CA GLU A 158 17.12 2.67 -18.03
C GLU A 158 16.26 1.87 -19.04
N ILE A 159 15.04 1.53 -18.64
CA ILE A 159 14.09 0.82 -19.51
C ILE A 159 13.65 1.71 -20.67
N PHE A 160 13.34 3.00 -20.41
CA PHE A 160 12.98 3.97 -21.44
C PHE A 160 14.09 4.14 -22.48
N ALA A 161 15.33 4.32 -22.02
CA ALA A 161 16.49 4.41 -22.93
C ALA A 161 16.64 3.17 -23.82
N ARG A 162 16.40 1.97 -23.29
CA ARG A 162 16.47 0.72 -24.07
C ARG A 162 15.39 0.59 -25.11
N ILE A 163 14.13 0.87 -24.76
CA ILE A 163 13.04 0.76 -25.74
C ILE A 163 13.17 1.78 -26.86
N THR A 164 13.72 2.97 -26.57
CA THR A 164 14.03 3.96 -27.60
C THR A 164 15.23 3.55 -28.46
N ALA A 165 16.25 2.94 -27.87
CA ALA A 165 17.43 2.45 -28.61
C ALA A 165 17.12 1.36 -29.63
N ILE A 166 16.05 0.58 -29.42
CA ILE A 166 15.56 -0.41 -30.39
C ILE A 166 14.52 0.14 -31.38
N GLY A 167 14.36 1.48 -31.42
CA GLY A 167 13.50 2.17 -32.40
C GLY A 167 12.06 2.36 -31.96
N GLN A 168 11.68 2.07 -30.73
CA GLN A 168 10.35 2.37 -30.23
C GLN A 168 10.23 3.86 -29.86
N HIS A 169 9.04 4.40 -29.97
CA HIS A 169 8.73 5.81 -29.66
C HIS A 169 7.56 5.90 -28.68
N PRO A 170 7.80 5.69 -27.35
CA PRO A 170 6.76 5.83 -26.35
C PRO A 170 6.15 7.23 -26.35
N ARG A 171 4.82 7.31 -26.30
CA ARG A 171 4.11 8.59 -26.36
C ARG A 171 4.15 9.38 -25.06
N LYS A 172 4.45 8.71 -23.95
CA LYS A 172 4.48 9.30 -22.60
C LYS A 172 5.62 8.72 -21.78
N TYR A 173 6.20 9.59 -20.97
CA TYR A 173 7.15 9.19 -19.96
C TYR A 173 6.42 8.93 -18.65
N ALA A 174 5.97 7.69 -18.47
CA ALA A 174 5.36 7.17 -17.24
C ALA A 174 5.69 5.68 -17.15
N ASP A 175 5.99 5.20 -15.96
CA ASP A 175 6.40 3.83 -15.70
C ASP A 175 5.43 2.79 -16.29
N THR A 176 4.14 2.91 -15.98
CA THR A 176 3.10 1.98 -16.52
C THR A 176 3.03 2.01 -18.04
N TYR A 177 3.19 3.20 -18.63
CA TYR A 177 3.13 3.34 -20.09
C TYR A 177 4.35 2.68 -20.75
N ILE A 178 5.52 2.85 -20.16
CA ILE A 178 6.76 2.24 -20.62
C ILE A 178 6.66 0.71 -20.52
N MET A 179 6.11 0.18 -19.41
CA MET A 179 5.88 -1.25 -19.24
C MET A 179 4.87 -1.80 -20.23
N LEU A 180 3.78 -1.05 -20.50
CA LEU A 180 2.79 -1.40 -21.53
C LEU A 180 3.45 -1.58 -22.91
N GLU A 181 4.32 -0.64 -23.29
CA GLU A 181 5.03 -0.70 -24.58
C GLU A 181 6.05 -1.85 -24.62
N GLN A 182 6.76 -2.08 -23.51
CA GLN A 182 7.72 -3.19 -23.44
C GLN A 182 7.04 -4.56 -23.54
N VAL A 183 5.97 -4.79 -22.79
CA VAL A 183 5.19 -6.03 -22.85
C VAL A 183 4.51 -6.15 -24.21
N GLY A 184 3.91 -5.06 -24.72
CA GLY A 184 3.27 -5.03 -26.03
C GLY A 184 4.22 -5.35 -27.18
N HIS A 185 5.47 -4.86 -27.14
CA HIS A 185 6.49 -5.22 -28.14
C HIS A 185 6.81 -6.72 -28.13
N ARG A 186 6.93 -7.35 -26.95
CA ARG A 186 7.16 -8.78 -26.84
C ARG A 186 5.95 -9.58 -27.31
N LEU A 187 4.74 -9.07 -27.03
CA LEU A 187 3.50 -9.66 -27.51
C LEU A 187 3.38 -9.58 -29.04
N ASP A 188 3.81 -8.48 -29.67
CA ASP A 188 3.88 -8.36 -31.12
C ASP A 188 4.82 -9.38 -31.76
N ARG A 189 6.00 -9.59 -31.16
CA ARG A 189 6.97 -10.59 -31.63
C ARG A 189 6.43 -12.00 -31.53
N GLU A 190 5.80 -12.34 -30.42
CA GLU A 190 5.19 -13.65 -30.20
C GLU A 190 4.05 -13.91 -31.21
N GLY A 191 3.17 -12.91 -31.38
CA GLY A 191 2.09 -12.99 -32.37
C GLY A 191 2.60 -13.12 -33.82
N GLY A 192 3.72 -12.43 -34.17
CA GLY A 192 4.37 -12.58 -35.49
C GLY A 192 4.96 -13.95 -35.70
N ARG A 193 5.60 -14.50 -34.67
CA ARG A 193 6.14 -15.88 -34.70
C ARG A 193 5.05 -16.93 -34.96
N LEU A 194 3.93 -16.80 -34.22
CA LEU A 194 2.78 -17.71 -34.36
C LEU A 194 2.06 -17.54 -35.68
N PHE A 195 1.99 -16.31 -36.22
CA PHE A 195 1.46 -16.05 -37.56
C PHE A 195 2.22 -16.88 -38.62
N ASN A 196 3.55 -16.80 -38.63
CA ASN A 196 4.39 -17.54 -39.58
C ASN A 196 4.22 -19.07 -39.45
N LEU A 197 4.03 -19.56 -38.20
CA LEU A 197 3.77 -21.00 -37.98
C LEU A 197 2.39 -21.40 -38.52
N ALA A 198 1.36 -20.61 -38.29
CA ALA A 198 0.01 -20.85 -38.78
C ALA A 198 -0.05 -20.88 -40.32
N GLU A 199 0.66 -19.96 -41.00
CA GLU A 199 0.80 -19.98 -42.47
C GLU A 199 1.52 -21.22 -42.97
N ALA A 200 2.61 -21.64 -42.28
CA ALA A 200 3.34 -22.83 -42.61
C ALA A 200 2.50 -24.13 -42.48
N GLU A 201 1.52 -24.12 -41.57
CA GLU A 201 0.53 -25.21 -41.43
C GLU A 201 -0.63 -25.10 -42.45
N GLY A 202 -0.63 -24.08 -43.32
CA GLY A 202 -1.65 -23.88 -44.36
C GLY A 202 -2.94 -23.23 -43.85
N LEU A 203 -2.93 -22.65 -42.66
CA LEU A 203 -4.10 -21.96 -42.10
C LEU A 203 -4.32 -20.60 -42.80
N THR A 204 -5.57 -20.18 -42.92
CA THR A 204 -5.98 -18.90 -43.53
C THR A 204 -7.08 -18.23 -42.74
N GLY A 205 -7.26 -16.92 -42.93
CA GLY A 205 -8.37 -16.14 -42.35
C GLY A 205 -8.44 -16.27 -40.80
N MET A 206 -9.64 -16.52 -40.29
CA MET A 206 -9.84 -16.70 -38.84
C MET A 206 -9.11 -17.91 -38.26
N GLY A 207 -8.73 -18.91 -39.06
CA GLY A 207 -7.90 -20.02 -38.62
C GLY A 207 -6.54 -19.57 -38.09
N ILE A 208 -5.92 -18.55 -38.69
CA ILE A 208 -4.67 -17.95 -38.20
C ILE A 208 -4.92 -17.26 -36.85
N THR A 209 -6.03 -16.51 -36.72
CA THR A 209 -6.39 -15.82 -35.47
C THR A 209 -6.55 -16.81 -34.32
N HIS A 210 -7.33 -17.88 -34.53
CA HIS A 210 -7.54 -18.93 -33.53
C HIS A 210 -6.22 -19.62 -33.14
N TYR A 211 -5.38 -19.93 -34.15
CA TYR A 211 -4.08 -20.53 -33.90
C TYR A 211 -3.21 -19.65 -32.98
N ILE A 212 -3.13 -18.34 -33.26
CA ILE A 212 -2.36 -17.41 -32.41
C ILE A 212 -2.94 -17.36 -30.99
N GLU A 213 -4.26 -17.23 -30.85
CA GLU A 213 -4.93 -17.15 -29.54
C GLU A 213 -4.75 -18.43 -28.71
N ASP A 214 -4.70 -19.60 -29.34
CA ASP A 214 -4.57 -20.89 -28.65
C ASP A 214 -3.10 -21.23 -28.28
N HIS A 215 -2.12 -20.64 -28.98
CA HIS A 215 -0.71 -21.00 -28.82
C HIS A 215 0.18 -19.92 -28.22
N ILE A 216 -0.38 -18.78 -27.81
CA ILE A 216 0.39 -17.66 -27.27
C ILE A 216 1.10 -18.04 -25.96
N ASP A 217 2.42 -17.83 -25.91
CA ASP A 217 3.23 -18.10 -24.71
C ASP A 217 3.42 -16.82 -23.87
N LEU A 218 2.40 -16.48 -23.08
CA LEU A 218 2.48 -15.35 -22.16
C LEU A 218 3.57 -15.50 -21.11
N ALA A 219 3.91 -16.72 -20.68
CA ALA A 219 4.98 -16.92 -19.71
C ALA A 219 6.31 -16.44 -20.28
N ASN A 220 6.60 -16.74 -21.54
CA ASN A 220 7.80 -16.27 -22.22
C ASN A 220 7.76 -14.75 -22.48
N VAL A 221 6.61 -14.20 -22.88
CA VAL A 221 6.43 -12.73 -23.04
C VAL A 221 6.75 -12.01 -21.74
N LEU A 222 6.21 -12.46 -20.62
CA LEU A 222 6.43 -11.85 -19.31
C LEU A 222 7.88 -12.04 -18.81
N ARG A 223 8.45 -13.23 -18.97
CA ARG A 223 9.83 -13.52 -18.58
C ARG A 223 10.83 -12.62 -19.32
N THR A 224 10.63 -12.44 -20.61
CA THR A 224 11.51 -11.59 -21.43
C THR A 224 11.30 -10.10 -21.19
N SER A 225 10.09 -9.68 -20.82
CA SER A 225 9.80 -8.30 -20.47
C SER A 225 10.33 -7.89 -19.10
N SER A 226 10.10 -8.75 -18.09
CA SER A 226 10.38 -8.43 -16.68
C SER A 226 11.82 -8.68 -16.23
N LYS A 227 12.67 -9.23 -17.10
CA LYS A 227 14.05 -9.60 -16.77
C LYS A 227 14.88 -8.47 -16.14
N GLU A 228 14.60 -7.26 -16.51
CA GLU A 228 15.36 -6.06 -16.14
C GLU A 228 14.60 -5.11 -15.20
N TRP A 229 13.40 -5.48 -14.79
CA TRP A 229 12.63 -4.66 -13.88
C TRP A 229 13.21 -4.70 -12.47
N ASP A 230 13.55 -3.53 -11.97
CA ASP A 230 14.06 -3.30 -10.61
C ASP A 230 13.02 -2.49 -9.85
N GLY A 231 12.44 -3.08 -8.81
CA GLY A 231 11.41 -2.40 -8.02
C GLY A 231 10.43 -3.35 -7.35
N GLY A 232 9.41 -2.77 -6.71
CA GLY A 232 8.28 -3.50 -6.12
C GLY A 232 7.07 -3.43 -7.04
N TYR A 233 6.52 -4.57 -7.45
CA TYR A 233 5.37 -4.57 -8.36
C TYR A 233 4.46 -5.78 -8.26
N VAL A 234 3.17 -5.52 -8.45
CA VAL A 234 2.16 -6.45 -8.94
C VAL A 234 1.53 -5.83 -10.16
N MET A 235 1.78 -6.41 -11.32
CA MET A 235 1.25 -5.94 -12.60
C MET A 235 0.23 -6.91 -13.14
N CYS A 236 -0.92 -6.40 -13.54
CA CYS A 236 -2.04 -7.15 -14.10
C CYS A 236 -2.28 -6.76 -15.54
N GLY A 237 -2.63 -7.72 -16.39
CA GLY A 237 -2.92 -7.46 -17.79
C GLY A 237 -4.00 -8.36 -18.37
N LEU A 238 -4.69 -7.83 -19.39
CA LEU A 238 -5.67 -8.52 -20.22
C LEU A 238 -5.29 -8.35 -21.68
N THR A 239 -5.28 -9.45 -22.45
CA THR A 239 -5.25 -9.35 -23.91
C THR A 239 -6.65 -9.23 -24.49
N GLY A 240 -6.75 -8.75 -25.72
CA GLY A 240 -8.06 -8.68 -26.42
C GLY A 240 -8.66 -10.05 -26.75
N SER A 241 -7.87 -11.11 -26.72
CA SER A 241 -8.34 -12.50 -26.87
C SER A 241 -8.79 -13.14 -25.55
N GLY A 242 -8.59 -12.48 -24.41
CA GLY A 242 -9.07 -12.93 -23.10
C GLY A 242 -8.04 -13.64 -22.25
N GLU A 243 -6.77 -13.74 -22.68
CA GLU A 243 -5.69 -14.15 -21.77
C GLU A 243 -5.53 -13.10 -20.68
N THR A 244 -5.33 -13.59 -19.46
CA THR A 244 -5.24 -12.78 -18.26
C THR A 244 -3.98 -13.13 -17.51
N PHE A 245 -3.28 -12.13 -16.99
CA PHE A 245 -2.09 -12.39 -16.18
C PHE A 245 -1.93 -11.41 -15.02
N ALA A 246 -1.24 -11.86 -13.99
CA ALA A 246 -0.68 -11.01 -12.96
C ALA A 246 0.75 -11.47 -12.67
N VAL A 247 1.69 -10.54 -12.54
CA VAL A 247 3.11 -10.80 -12.24
C VAL A 247 3.48 -10.10 -10.95
N ARG A 248 4.13 -10.83 -10.04
CA ARG A 248 4.66 -10.28 -8.79
C ARG A 248 6.18 -10.14 -8.84
N ASP A 249 6.70 -9.09 -8.24
CA ASP A 249 8.14 -8.84 -8.15
C ASP A 249 8.89 -9.99 -7.45
N PRO A 250 10.19 -10.20 -7.78
CA PRO A 250 10.96 -11.34 -7.25
C PRO A 250 11.37 -11.20 -5.78
N TRP A 251 11.22 -10.03 -5.16
CA TRP A 251 11.44 -9.79 -3.72
C TRP A 251 10.16 -9.91 -2.90
N GLY A 252 8.99 -10.00 -3.58
CA GLY A 252 7.69 -10.08 -2.94
C GLY A 252 7.28 -8.80 -2.20
N ILE A 253 7.78 -7.64 -2.64
CA ILE A 253 7.54 -6.34 -2.00
C ILE A 253 6.04 -6.03 -1.95
N ARG A 254 5.34 -6.21 -3.08
CA ARG A 254 3.90 -5.95 -3.18
C ARG A 254 3.07 -7.20 -2.98
N PRO A 255 1.94 -7.12 -2.26
CA PRO A 255 1.06 -8.27 -2.02
C PRO A 255 0.13 -8.52 -3.21
N ALA A 256 -0.16 -9.80 -3.48
CA ALA A 256 -1.21 -10.22 -4.40
C ALA A 256 -1.78 -11.56 -3.94
N PHE A 257 -3.10 -11.66 -3.90
CA PHE A 257 -3.84 -12.83 -3.47
C PHE A 257 -4.80 -13.27 -4.56
N TRP A 258 -5.02 -14.57 -4.68
CA TRP A 258 -5.90 -15.12 -5.68
C TRP A 258 -6.75 -16.29 -5.16
N TYR A 259 -7.87 -16.50 -5.79
CA TYR A 259 -8.83 -17.56 -5.52
C TYR A 259 -9.41 -18.08 -6.82
N GLN A 260 -9.75 -19.37 -6.86
CA GLN A 260 -10.48 -20.00 -7.95
C GLN A 260 -11.42 -21.08 -7.40
N ASP A 261 -12.60 -21.15 -7.99
CA ASP A 261 -13.49 -22.30 -7.94
C ASP A 261 -13.89 -22.74 -9.38
N ASP A 262 -15.01 -23.42 -9.55
CA ASP A 262 -15.50 -23.86 -10.86
C ASP A 262 -16.26 -22.77 -11.64
N GLU A 263 -16.52 -21.63 -11.02
CA GLU A 263 -17.29 -20.52 -11.60
C GLU A 263 -16.44 -19.28 -11.88
N ILE A 264 -15.49 -18.98 -11.01
CA ILE A 264 -14.76 -17.71 -11.04
C ILE A 264 -13.31 -17.88 -10.61
N ALA A 265 -12.42 -17.17 -11.27
CA ALA A 265 -11.06 -16.92 -10.79
C ALA A 265 -10.89 -15.43 -10.50
N VAL A 266 -10.28 -15.09 -9.37
CA VAL A 266 -10.14 -13.72 -8.86
C VAL A 266 -8.72 -13.48 -8.37
N LEU A 267 -8.24 -12.24 -8.57
CA LEU A 267 -7.03 -11.74 -7.92
C LEU A 267 -7.33 -10.36 -7.33
N ALA A 268 -6.78 -10.08 -6.15
CA ALA A 268 -6.84 -8.76 -5.51
C ALA A 268 -5.54 -8.48 -4.72
N SER A 269 -5.30 -7.22 -4.40
CA SER A 269 -4.15 -6.82 -3.59
C SER A 269 -4.22 -7.32 -2.15
N GLU A 270 -5.43 -7.57 -1.62
CA GLU A 270 -5.65 -7.93 -0.22
C GLU A 270 -6.53 -9.18 -0.09
N ARG A 271 -6.12 -10.10 0.80
CA ARG A 271 -6.86 -11.34 1.09
C ARG A 271 -8.29 -11.10 1.62
N PRO A 272 -8.54 -10.22 2.60
CA PRO A 272 -9.89 -10.02 3.14
C PRO A 272 -10.87 -9.41 2.15
N VAL A 273 -10.38 -8.78 1.10
CA VAL A 273 -11.20 -8.26 0.00
C VAL A 273 -11.87 -9.40 -0.76
N ILE A 274 -11.11 -10.45 -1.09
CA ILE A 274 -11.63 -11.66 -1.74
C ILE A 274 -12.60 -12.39 -0.80
N GLN A 275 -12.22 -12.55 0.47
CA GLN A 275 -13.08 -13.18 1.49
C GLN A 275 -14.46 -12.53 1.53
N THR A 276 -14.50 -11.21 1.63
CA THR A 276 -15.76 -10.48 1.75
C THR A 276 -16.56 -10.46 0.44
N ALA A 277 -15.90 -10.26 -0.71
CA ALA A 277 -16.59 -10.16 -1.99
C ALA A 277 -17.20 -11.49 -2.46
N LEU A 278 -16.56 -12.61 -2.12
CA LEU A 278 -16.99 -13.96 -2.54
C LEU A 278 -17.54 -14.81 -1.41
N ASN A 279 -17.49 -14.32 -0.17
CA ASN A 279 -17.89 -15.05 1.03
C ASN A 279 -17.17 -16.42 1.16
N VAL A 280 -15.85 -16.39 1.03
CA VAL A 280 -14.98 -17.57 1.12
C VAL A 280 -14.05 -17.48 2.32
N SER A 281 -13.62 -18.64 2.83
CA SER A 281 -12.68 -18.72 3.95
C SER A 281 -11.25 -18.38 3.54
N ALA A 282 -10.44 -17.89 4.48
CA ALA A 282 -9.08 -17.44 4.25
C ALA A 282 -8.15 -18.55 3.74
N ASP A 283 -8.33 -19.78 4.18
CA ASP A 283 -7.55 -20.96 3.81
C ASP A 283 -7.70 -21.35 2.33
N ARG A 284 -8.76 -20.92 1.67
CA ARG A 284 -8.99 -21.12 0.24
C ARG A 284 -8.31 -20.08 -0.64
N ILE A 285 -7.85 -18.97 -0.07
CA ILE A 285 -7.19 -17.88 -0.79
C ILE A 285 -5.68 -18.07 -0.72
N ARG A 286 -5.02 -17.99 -1.86
CA ARG A 286 -3.58 -18.20 -2.00
C ARG A 286 -2.87 -16.89 -2.29
N GLU A 287 -1.66 -16.75 -1.78
CA GLU A 287 -0.76 -15.65 -2.13
C GLU A 287 0.05 -16.01 -3.37
N LEU A 288 0.14 -15.08 -4.32
CA LEU A 288 1.05 -15.20 -5.47
C LEU A 288 2.48 -15.07 -4.95
N GLN A 289 3.32 -16.06 -5.21
CA GLN A 289 4.68 -16.10 -4.66
C GLN A 289 5.63 -15.14 -5.38
N PRO A 290 6.73 -14.70 -4.74
CA PRO A 290 7.72 -13.80 -5.34
C PRO A 290 8.24 -14.33 -6.69
N GLY A 291 8.23 -13.46 -7.70
CA GLY A 291 8.67 -13.78 -9.05
C GLY A 291 7.74 -14.68 -9.86
N GLN A 292 6.56 -15.03 -9.33
CA GLN A 292 5.55 -15.78 -10.07
C GLN A 292 4.64 -14.91 -10.91
N ALA A 293 4.11 -15.51 -11.96
CA ALA A 293 2.92 -15.03 -12.67
C ALA A 293 1.75 -15.98 -12.47
N LEU A 294 0.56 -15.40 -12.27
CA LEU A 294 -0.73 -16.05 -12.44
C LEU A 294 -1.13 -15.88 -13.89
N LEU A 295 -1.43 -16.97 -14.60
CA LEU A 295 -1.85 -16.96 -15.99
C LEU A 295 -3.18 -17.67 -16.13
N ILE A 296 -4.14 -17.04 -16.80
CA ILE A 296 -5.42 -17.67 -17.16
C ILE A 296 -5.57 -17.54 -18.67
N ASN A 297 -5.62 -18.67 -19.36
CA ASN A 297 -5.76 -18.66 -20.81
C ASN A 297 -7.20 -18.41 -21.27
N LYS A 298 -7.42 -18.24 -22.55
CA LYS A 298 -8.74 -18.02 -23.15
C LYS A 298 -9.78 -19.07 -22.72
N ALA A 299 -9.36 -20.33 -22.59
CA ALA A 299 -10.22 -21.44 -22.14
C ALA A 299 -10.52 -21.43 -20.61
N GLY A 300 -10.00 -20.47 -19.85
CA GLY A 300 -10.22 -20.37 -18.41
C GLY A 300 -9.29 -21.24 -17.55
N LYS A 301 -8.28 -21.89 -18.14
CA LYS A 301 -7.32 -22.69 -17.39
C LYS A 301 -6.31 -21.78 -16.68
N LEU A 302 -6.35 -21.82 -15.34
CA LEU A 302 -5.43 -21.08 -14.48
C LEU A 302 -4.19 -21.91 -14.17
N ARG A 303 -3.03 -21.25 -14.19
CA ARG A 303 -1.76 -21.78 -13.70
C ARG A 303 -0.89 -20.69 -13.10
N THR A 304 -0.06 -21.04 -12.12
CA THR A 304 1.02 -20.19 -11.63
C THR A 304 2.34 -20.67 -12.22
N VAL A 305 3.18 -19.74 -12.66
CA VAL A 305 4.46 -20.03 -13.32
C VAL A 305 5.55 -19.14 -12.73
N GLN A 306 6.72 -19.73 -12.45
CA GLN A 306 7.88 -18.94 -12.04
C GLN A 306 8.43 -18.19 -13.26
N ILE A 307 8.31 -16.88 -13.25
CA ILE A 307 8.78 -15.98 -14.32
C ILE A 307 10.20 -15.52 -14.04
N ASN A 308 10.44 -15.00 -12.84
CA ASN A 308 11.76 -14.57 -12.37
C ASN A 308 12.20 -15.43 -11.19
N LYS A 309 13.51 -15.67 -11.07
CA LYS A 309 14.05 -16.35 -9.89
C LYS A 309 13.76 -15.51 -8.64
N PRO A 310 13.18 -16.10 -7.58
CA PRO A 310 12.99 -15.40 -6.32
C PRO A 310 14.32 -14.85 -5.79
N ARG A 311 14.28 -13.66 -5.26
CA ARG A 311 15.40 -13.01 -4.56
C ARG A 311 15.23 -13.17 -3.05
N GLU A 312 16.01 -12.46 -2.26
CA GLU A 312 15.76 -12.35 -0.83
C GLU A 312 14.37 -11.72 -0.62
N VAL A 313 13.47 -12.47 0.05
CA VAL A 313 12.08 -12.08 0.20
C VAL A 313 11.96 -10.97 1.24
N LYS A 314 11.51 -9.79 0.82
CA LYS A 314 11.36 -8.58 1.66
C LYS A 314 10.00 -7.92 1.43
N PRO A 315 8.89 -8.56 1.86
CA PRO A 315 7.57 -7.96 1.77
C PRO A 315 7.49 -6.71 2.64
N CYS A 316 6.83 -5.68 2.11
CA CYS A 316 6.70 -4.39 2.75
C CYS A 316 6.04 -4.50 4.15
N SER A 317 6.73 -4.05 5.20
CA SER A 317 6.20 -4.07 6.56
C SER A 317 5.13 -3.00 6.79
N PHE A 318 5.10 -1.89 6.03
CA PHE A 318 4.01 -0.92 6.09
C PHE A 318 2.66 -1.49 5.64
N GLU A 319 2.65 -2.54 4.81
CA GLU A 319 1.42 -3.28 4.53
C GLU A 319 0.79 -3.84 5.81
N ARG A 320 1.60 -4.27 6.75
CA ARG A 320 1.16 -4.81 8.04
C ARG A 320 0.80 -3.71 9.04
N ILE A 321 1.60 -2.67 9.10
CA ILE A 321 1.42 -1.55 10.04
C ILE A 321 0.22 -0.69 9.64
N TYR A 322 0.08 -0.37 8.35
CA TYR A 322 -0.80 0.71 7.91
C TYR A 322 -1.68 0.39 6.68
N PHE A 323 -1.11 -0.01 5.52
CA PHE A 323 -1.83 0.02 4.25
C PHE A 323 -2.93 -1.02 4.12
N SER A 324 -2.64 -2.27 4.44
CA SER A 324 -3.60 -3.35 4.32
C SER A 324 -4.69 -3.29 5.40
N ARG A 325 -5.84 -3.85 5.07
CA ARG A 325 -7.00 -3.84 5.97
C ARG A 325 -6.71 -4.60 7.26
N GLY A 326 -7.02 -3.97 8.39
CA GLY A 326 -6.90 -4.58 9.71
C GLY A 326 -7.88 -5.71 9.99
N SER A 327 -8.82 -5.98 9.08
CA SER A 327 -9.72 -7.15 9.13
C SER A 327 -9.09 -8.45 8.64
N ASP A 328 -7.87 -8.41 8.09
CA ASP A 328 -7.11 -9.63 7.83
C ASP A 328 -6.69 -10.28 9.15
N MET A 329 -6.88 -11.60 9.26
CA MET A 329 -6.65 -12.33 10.51
C MET A 329 -5.21 -12.26 11.03
N ASP A 330 -4.24 -12.25 10.12
CA ASP A 330 -2.81 -12.19 10.50
C ASP A 330 -2.42 -10.75 10.82
N ILE A 331 -2.85 -9.78 10.01
CA ILE A 331 -2.62 -8.35 10.24
C ILE A 331 -3.23 -7.90 11.56
N TYR A 332 -4.43 -8.37 11.88
CA TYR A 332 -5.09 -8.07 13.14
C TYR A 332 -4.24 -8.51 14.35
N LYS A 333 -3.75 -9.77 14.32
CA LYS A 333 -2.86 -10.31 15.36
C LYS A 333 -1.54 -9.56 15.44
N GLU A 334 -0.92 -9.29 14.29
CA GLU A 334 0.35 -8.57 14.21
C GLU A 334 0.23 -7.14 14.75
N ARG A 335 -0.84 -6.41 14.40
CA ARG A 335 -1.08 -5.06 14.95
C ARG A 335 -1.32 -5.07 16.44
N LYS A 336 -2.03 -6.07 16.98
CA LYS A 336 -2.13 -6.25 18.43
C LYS A 336 -0.76 -6.46 19.07
N LEU A 337 0.03 -7.35 18.50
CA LEU A 337 1.37 -7.64 19.01
C LEU A 337 2.30 -6.42 18.94
N LEU A 338 2.20 -5.59 17.90
CA LEU A 338 2.91 -4.30 17.84
C LEU A 338 2.57 -3.41 19.05
N GLY A 339 1.30 -3.35 19.45
CA GLY A 339 0.88 -2.62 20.64
C GLY A 339 1.43 -3.20 21.94
N GLU A 340 1.40 -4.52 22.10
CA GLU A 340 1.95 -5.22 23.27
C GLU A 340 3.45 -4.99 23.43
N LYS A 341 4.21 -5.03 22.32
CA LYS A 341 5.68 -4.82 22.32
C LYS A 341 6.10 -3.41 22.76
N LEU A 342 5.21 -2.44 22.71
CA LEU A 342 5.46 -1.07 23.15
C LEU A 342 5.34 -0.88 24.66
N VAL A 343 4.67 -1.79 25.37
CA VAL A 343 4.34 -1.64 26.80
C VAL A 343 5.57 -1.37 27.69
N PRO A 344 6.71 -2.05 27.57
CA PRO A 344 7.89 -1.75 28.39
C PRO A 344 8.38 -0.30 28.25
N ASN A 345 8.42 0.22 27.02
CA ASN A 345 8.85 1.58 26.75
C ASN A 345 7.83 2.63 27.19
N ILE A 346 6.53 2.33 27.08
CA ILE A 346 5.44 3.17 27.60
C ILE A 346 5.54 3.27 29.13
N LEU A 347 5.68 2.14 29.84
CA LEU A 347 5.83 2.12 31.30
C LEU A 347 7.06 2.92 31.76
N LYS A 348 8.17 2.86 31.03
CA LYS A 348 9.34 3.70 31.28
C LYS A 348 9.02 5.19 31.08
N ALA A 349 8.27 5.53 30.04
CA ALA A 349 7.93 6.92 29.72
C ALA A 349 6.98 7.57 30.74
N ILE A 350 6.14 6.79 31.42
CA ILE A 350 5.21 7.26 32.46
C ILE A 350 5.72 6.98 33.88
N ASP A 351 6.99 6.59 34.04
CA ASP A 351 7.57 6.23 35.34
C ASP A 351 6.76 5.16 36.09
N LYS A 352 6.11 4.23 35.35
CA LYS A 352 5.17 3.19 35.83
C LYS A 352 3.93 3.72 36.55
N ASP A 353 3.63 5.01 36.42
CA ASP A 353 2.45 5.64 37.03
C ASP A 353 1.18 5.36 36.20
N ILE A 354 0.67 4.13 36.30
CA ILE A 354 -0.55 3.70 35.60
C ILE A 354 -1.78 4.38 36.18
N ASP A 355 -1.81 4.62 37.49
CA ASP A 355 -3.00 5.12 38.18
C ASP A 355 -3.34 6.57 37.76
N HIS A 356 -2.32 7.36 37.41
CA HIS A 356 -2.49 8.72 36.88
C HIS A 356 -2.16 8.81 35.37
N THR A 357 -2.53 7.78 34.61
CA THR A 357 -2.32 7.77 33.17
C THR A 357 -3.59 7.37 32.44
N VAL A 358 -3.96 8.16 31.43
CA VAL A 358 -5.04 7.86 30.49
C VAL A 358 -4.44 7.41 29.15
N PHE A 359 -4.94 6.31 28.62
CA PHE A 359 -4.49 5.71 27.35
C PHE A 359 -5.54 5.94 26.27
N SER A 360 -5.08 6.35 25.09
CA SER A 360 -5.93 6.64 23.94
C SER A 360 -5.21 6.31 22.61
N PHE A 361 -5.89 6.56 21.50
CA PHE A 361 -5.34 6.35 20.17
C PHE A 361 -5.78 7.43 19.19
N ILE A 362 -5.01 7.60 18.12
CA ILE A 362 -5.39 8.42 16.97
C ILE A 362 -6.22 7.57 16.01
N PRO A 363 -7.48 7.92 15.73
CA PRO A 363 -8.30 7.18 14.78
C PRO A 363 -7.74 7.26 13.35
N ASN A 364 -7.85 6.18 12.50
CA ASN A 364 -8.54 4.92 12.78
C ASN A 364 -7.54 3.73 12.81
N THR A 365 -6.41 3.82 12.08
CA THR A 365 -5.51 2.68 11.82
C THR A 365 -4.84 2.15 13.09
N ALA A 366 -4.52 3.02 14.05
CA ALA A 366 -3.87 2.67 15.31
C ALA A 366 -4.78 1.92 16.30
N GLU A 367 -6.09 1.81 16.04
CA GLU A 367 -7.05 1.22 16.98
C GLU A 367 -6.71 -0.22 17.38
N VAL A 368 -6.29 -1.06 16.44
CA VAL A 368 -5.95 -2.46 16.74
C VAL A 368 -4.67 -2.57 17.58
N ALA A 369 -3.66 -1.74 17.30
CA ALA A 369 -2.45 -1.66 18.12
C ALA A 369 -2.77 -1.13 19.54
N PHE A 370 -3.72 -0.20 19.65
CA PHE A 370 -4.22 0.27 20.94
C PHE A 370 -4.82 -0.86 21.79
N TYR A 371 -5.63 -1.76 21.20
CA TYR A 371 -6.15 -2.92 21.94
C TYR A 371 -5.03 -3.85 22.41
N GLY A 372 -3.99 -4.07 21.61
CA GLY A 372 -2.82 -4.83 22.02
C GLY A 372 -2.05 -4.17 23.16
N MET A 373 -1.86 -2.85 23.08
CA MET A 373 -1.24 -2.05 24.15
C MET A 373 -2.03 -2.17 25.46
N LEU A 374 -3.37 -2.04 25.42
CA LEU A 374 -4.20 -2.22 26.60
C LEU A 374 -4.08 -3.62 27.20
N GLN A 375 -4.09 -4.65 26.36
CA GLN A 375 -3.92 -6.03 26.83
C GLN A 375 -2.58 -6.21 27.54
N GLY A 376 -1.48 -5.75 26.97
CA GLY A 376 -0.16 -5.86 27.62
C GLY A 376 -0.04 -5.02 28.90
N LEU A 377 -0.72 -3.87 28.97
CA LEU A 377 -0.80 -3.06 30.21
C LEU A 377 -1.64 -3.77 31.28
N ASP A 378 -2.75 -4.40 30.92
CA ASP A 378 -3.58 -5.19 31.84
C ASP A 378 -2.80 -6.39 32.39
N ASP A 379 -2.06 -7.09 31.55
CA ASP A 379 -1.20 -8.20 31.96
C ASP A 379 -0.14 -7.73 32.99
N TYR A 380 0.54 -6.61 32.68
CA TYR A 380 1.49 -6.00 33.60
C TYR A 380 0.82 -5.61 34.93
N LEU A 381 -0.35 -4.96 34.88
CA LEU A 381 -1.07 -4.54 36.08
C LEU A 381 -1.51 -5.75 36.92
N ASN A 382 -1.93 -6.83 36.29
CA ASN A 382 -2.30 -8.06 36.99
C ASN A 382 -1.10 -8.72 37.67
N GLU A 383 0.08 -8.74 37.03
CA GLU A 383 1.31 -9.19 37.67
C GLU A 383 1.68 -8.31 38.87
N GLU A 384 1.52 -7.00 38.77
CA GLU A 384 1.73 -6.07 39.90
C GLU A 384 0.76 -6.34 41.03
N LYS A 385 -0.52 -6.57 40.76
CA LYS A 385 -1.52 -6.93 41.76
C LYS A 385 -1.17 -8.21 42.47
N VAL A 386 -0.76 -9.25 41.73
CA VAL A 386 -0.33 -10.53 42.32
C VAL A 386 0.88 -10.32 43.25
N ARG A 387 1.87 -9.52 42.82
CA ARG A 387 3.04 -9.20 43.66
C ARG A 387 2.64 -8.45 44.93
N GLN A 388 1.77 -7.46 44.82
CA GLN A 388 1.28 -6.67 45.96
C GLN A 388 0.48 -7.52 46.96
N ILE A 389 -0.41 -8.38 46.45
CA ILE A 389 -1.18 -9.31 47.31
C ILE A 389 -0.25 -10.32 48.02
N ALA A 390 0.72 -10.87 47.30
CA ALA A 390 1.70 -11.80 47.90
C ALA A 390 2.54 -11.10 48.99
N ALA A 391 2.82 -9.81 48.87
CA ALA A 391 3.56 -9.03 49.85
C ALA A 391 2.76 -8.72 51.13
N LEU A 392 1.41 -8.79 51.12
CA LEU A 392 0.55 -8.57 52.28
C LEU A 392 0.63 -9.73 53.33
N GLY A 393 1.18 -10.89 52.93
CA GLY A 393 1.32 -12.06 53.81
C GLY A 393 0.01 -12.80 54.08
N HIS A 394 -0.10 -13.42 55.26
CA HIS A 394 -1.29 -14.20 55.65
C HIS A 394 -2.36 -13.27 56.26
N ASN A 395 -3.59 -13.40 55.82
CA ASN A 395 -4.79 -12.66 56.26
C ASN A 395 -4.82 -11.17 55.91
N PRO A 396 -4.73 -10.77 54.62
CA PRO A 396 -4.96 -9.38 54.21
C PRO A 396 -6.37 -8.93 54.54
N SER A 397 -6.56 -7.66 54.88
CA SER A 397 -7.89 -7.09 55.10
C SER A 397 -8.66 -6.95 53.78
N HIS A 398 -9.99 -6.92 53.88
CA HIS A 398 -10.87 -6.68 52.70
C HIS A 398 -10.50 -5.38 51.99
N ASP A 399 -10.28 -4.31 52.73
CA ASP A 399 -9.97 -2.98 52.18
C ASP A 399 -8.61 -2.96 51.44
N GLU A 400 -7.62 -3.69 51.93
CA GLU A 400 -6.32 -3.83 51.24
C GLU A 400 -6.47 -4.58 49.92
N LEU A 401 -7.23 -5.67 49.92
CA LEU A 401 -7.51 -6.45 48.72
C LEU A 401 -8.36 -5.62 47.72
N GLU A 402 -9.40 -4.95 48.18
CA GLU A 402 -10.25 -4.11 47.33
C GLU A 402 -9.44 -2.98 46.67
N ARG A 403 -8.58 -2.31 47.41
CA ARG A 403 -7.70 -1.26 46.88
C ARG A 403 -6.78 -1.78 45.76
N ILE A 404 -6.19 -2.97 45.91
CA ILE A 404 -5.31 -3.56 44.90
C ILE A 404 -6.14 -4.04 43.70
N LEU A 405 -7.23 -4.74 43.92
CA LEU A 405 -8.03 -5.37 42.87
C LEU A 405 -8.87 -4.36 42.07
N SER A 406 -9.24 -3.22 42.66
CA SER A 406 -10.02 -2.17 41.99
C SER A 406 -9.20 -1.38 40.97
N ARG A 407 -7.85 -1.44 41.01
CA ARG A 407 -7.01 -0.75 40.02
C ARG A 407 -7.36 -1.21 38.60
N ARG A 408 -7.44 -0.24 37.67
CA ARG A 408 -7.79 -0.47 36.25
C ARG A 408 -6.90 0.37 35.35
N ILE A 409 -6.69 -0.14 34.12
CA ILE A 409 -6.15 0.71 33.05
C ILE A 409 -7.23 1.69 32.62
N ARG A 410 -6.92 2.98 32.65
CA ARG A 410 -7.82 4.06 32.28
C ARG A 410 -7.70 4.31 30.78
N SER A 411 -8.66 3.84 30.00
CA SER A 411 -8.69 4.00 28.54
C SER A 411 -9.87 4.86 28.13
N GLU A 412 -9.58 5.90 27.34
CA GLU A 412 -10.59 6.87 26.90
C GLU A 412 -10.43 7.16 25.40
N LYS A 413 -11.54 7.45 24.74
CA LYS A 413 -11.53 7.95 23.35
C LYS A 413 -11.34 9.45 23.37
N VAL A 414 -10.10 9.89 23.49
CA VAL A 414 -9.76 11.31 23.62
C VAL A 414 -9.87 12.05 22.29
N ALA A 415 -9.42 11.44 21.20
CA ALA A 415 -9.49 12.04 19.86
C ALA A 415 -10.58 11.39 19.02
N ILE A 416 -11.43 12.19 18.39
CA ILE A 416 -12.48 11.76 17.47
C ILE A 416 -12.23 12.45 16.13
N LYS A 417 -12.14 11.66 15.04
CA LYS A 417 -11.94 12.21 13.70
C LYS A 417 -13.27 12.59 13.07
N ASP A 418 -13.47 13.86 12.74
CA ASP A 418 -14.62 14.31 11.97
C ASP A 418 -14.36 14.13 10.46
N ILE A 419 -15.09 13.16 9.86
CA ILE A 419 -14.94 12.80 8.44
C ILE A 419 -15.53 13.87 7.52
N LYS A 420 -16.48 14.69 7.99
CA LYS A 420 -17.19 15.69 7.16
C LYS A 420 -16.29 16.85 6.72
N LEU A 421 -15.26 17.18 7.48
CA LEU A 421 -14.33 18.28 7.14
C LEU A 421 -13.40 17.98 5.95
N ARG A 422 -13.34 16.74 5.47
CA ARG A 422 -12.54 16.37 4.29
C ARG A 422 -13.10 16.88 2.96
N THR A 423 -14.36 17.23 2.88
CA THR A 423 -15.05 17.61 1.63
C THR A 423 -14.96 19.10 1.32
N PHE A 424 -14.50 19.95 2.24
CA PHE A 424 -14.27 21.37 1.99
C PHE A 424 -12.78 21.61 1.71
N ILE A 425 -12.44 21.68 0.43
CA ILE A 425 -11.09 22.07 -0.01
C ILE A 425 -11.05 23.61 -0.01
N ALA A 426 -10.36 24.19 0.95
CA ALA A 426 -9.95 25.58 0.87
C ALA A 426 -8.52 25.64 0.28
N GLU A 427 -8.31 26.51 -0.70
CA GLU A 427 -7.01 26.81 -1.26
C GLU A 427 -6.25 27.80 -0.37
N GLY A 428 -4.93 27.59 -0.20
CA GLY A 428 -4.03 28.54 0.45
C GLY A 428 -3.87 28.39 1.96
N ASN A 429 -3.58 29.50 2.66
CA ASN A 429 -3.24 29.57 4.10
C ASN A 429 -4.35 29.05 5.06
N SER A 430 -5.58 28.91 4.58
CA SER A 430 -6.69 28.31 5.34
C SER A 430 -6.54 26.79 5.60
N ARG A 431 -5.61 26.11 4.93
CA ARG A 431 -5.30 24.69 5.19
C ARG A 431 -4.80 24.44 6.61
N ASN A 432 -4.05 25.39 7.17
CA ASN A 432 -3.49 25.25 8.52
C ASN A 432 -4.57 25.40 9.61
N ASP A 433 -5.53 26.30 9.41
CA ASP A 433 -6.66 26.45 10.32
C ASP A 433 -7.61 25.25 10.28
N LEU A 434 -7.85 24.69 9.09
CA LEU A 434 -8.69 23.49 8.92
C LEU A 434 -8.01 22.23 9.49
N ALA A 435 -6.69 22.11 9.39
CA ALA A 435 -5.95 20.99 9.99
C ALA A 435 -6.10 20.97 11.53
N ALA A 436 -6.23 22.14 12.16
CA ALA A 436 -6.46 22.26 13.59
C ALA A 436 -7.85 21.78 14.04
N HIS A 437 -8.80 21.61 13.11
CA HIS A 437 -10.19 21.22 13.39
C HIS A 437 -10.57 19.82 12.87
N VAL A 438 -9.61 19.03 12.38
CA VAL A 438 -9.87 17.67 11.90
C VAL A 438 -10.25 16.71 13.02
N TYR A 439 -9.82 17.01 14.24
CA TYR A 439 -10.10 16.19 15.42
C TYR A 439 -10.90 16.97 16.45
N ASP A 440 -11.98 16.36 16.91
CA ASP A 440 -12.66 16.74 18.16
C ASP A 440 -11.98 16.05 19.33
N ILE A 441 -12.01 16.69 20.51
CA ILE A 441 -11.50 16.12 21.75
C ILE A 441 -12.59 15.94 22.79
N THR A 442 -12.49 14.86 23.54
CA THR A 442 -13.39 14.59 24.66
C THR A 442 -12.86 15.26 25.92
N TYR A 443 -13.44 16.41 26.27
CA TYR A 443 -13.11 17.11 27.51
C TYR A 443 -13.58 16.33 28.74
N GLY A 444 -12.85 16.46 29.86
CA GLY A 444 -13.14 15.74 31.09
C GLY A 444 -12.67 14.30 31.13
N SER A 445 -11.94 13.85 30.11
CA SER A 445 -11.38 12.49 30.02
C SER A 445 -10.16 12.28 30.94
N LEU A 446 -9.54 13.35 31.42
CA LEU A 446 -8.38 13.31 32.32
C LEU A 446 -8.43 14.42 33.38
N VAL A 447 -7.64 14.28 34.44
CA VAL A 447 -7.49 15.27 35.51
C VAL A 447 -6.32 16.21 35.18
N PRO A 448 -6.60 17.52 34.89
CA PRO A 448 -5.56 18.47 34.51
C PRO A 448 -4.47 18.60 35.57
N GLY A 449 -3.22 18.71 35.12
CA GLY A 449 -2.04 18.88 35.98
C GLY A 449 -1.60 17.63 36.74
N THR A 450 -2.41 16.58 36.76
CA THR A 450 -2.14 15.33 37.46
C THR A 450 -1.88 14.17 36.50
N ASP A 451 -2.77 13.96 35.54
CA ASP A 451 -2.74 12.81 34.65
C ASP A 451 -1.72 12.98 33.52
N ASN A 452 -1.06 11.88 33.18
CA ASN A 452 -0.38 11.70 31.91
C ASN A 452 -1.37 11.25 30.84
N LEU A 453 -1.13 11.64 29.61
CA LEU A 453 -1.87 11.17 28.43
C LEU A 453 -0.94 10.38 27.52
N VAL A 454 -1.21 9.11 27.34
CA VAL A 454 -0.53 8.25 26.36
C VAL A 454 -1.43 8.06 25.15
N ILE A 455 -0.96 8.44 23.97
CA ILE A 455 -1.74 8.32 22.74
C ILE A 455 -0.94 7.58 21.67
N ILE A 456 -1.49 6.46 21.17
CA ILE A 456 -0.84 5.66 20.13
C ILE A 456 -1.30 6.06 18.74
N ASP A 457 -0.35 6.17 17.82
CA ASP A 457 -0.54 6.34 16.39
C ASP A 457 0.14 5.20 15.61
N ASP A 458 -0.18 5.04 14.33
CA ASP A 458 0.42 4.00 13.48
C ASP A 458 1.88 4.34 13.10
N SER A 459 2.15 5.57 12.71
CA SER A 459 3.47 6.02 12.27
C SER A 459 3.64 7.53 12.31
N ILE A 460 4.88 7.98 12.47
CA ILE A 460 5.26 9.40 12.44
C ILE A 460 6.33 9.57 11.36
N VAL A 461 5.98 10.23 10.24
CA VAL A 461 6.88 10.43 9.11
C VAL A 461 7.37 11.88 9.05
N ARG A 462 6.47 12.80 8.72
CA ARG A 462 6.78 14.25 8.59
C ARG A 462 6.56 15.01 9.89
N GLY A 463 5.66 14.53 10.72
CA GLY A 463 5.29 15.16 11.99
C GLY A 463 4.48 16.45 11.84
N THR A 464 4.09 16.84 10.63
CA THR A 464 3.39 18.11 10.37
C THR A 464 2.08 18.20 11.15
N THR A 465 1.29 17.15 11.16
CA THR A 465 0.02 17.11 11.89
C THR A 465 0.20 17.10 13.41
N LEU A 466 1.25 16.41 13.89
CA LEU A 466 1.58 16.46 15.33
C LEU A 466 1.88 17.89 15.74
N LYS A 467 2.72 18.59 14.99
CA LYS A 467 3.12 19.96 15.25
C LYS A 467 1.98 20.96 15.12
N GLN A 468 1.20 20.88 14.04
CA GLN A 468 0.19 21.90 13.72
C GLN A 468 -1.13 21.72 14.48
N SER A 469 -1.43 20.47 14.88
CA SER A 469 -2.77 20.13 15.38
C SER A 469 -2.72 19.33 16.67
N ILE A 470 -2.24 18.08 16.64
CA ILE A 470 -2.47 17.09 17.69
C ILE A 470 -1.89 17.55 19.04
N ILE A 471 -0.63 17.95 19.11
CA ILE A 471 0.02 18.33 20.38
C ILE A 471 -0.72 19.53 21.02
N GLY A 472 -1.03 20.55 20.22
CA GLY A 472 -1.73 21.73 20.72
C GLY A 472 -3.16 21.46 21.19
N ILE A 473 -3.87 20.56 20.50
CA ILE A 473 -5.23 20.15 20.88
C ILE A 473 -5.19 19.33 22.18
N LEU A 474 -4.28 18.38 22.30
CA LEU A 474 -4.15 17.56 23.50
C LEU A 474 -3.67 18.36 24.72
N ASP A 475 -2.82 19.37 24.51
CA ASP A 475 -2.36 20.28 25.59
C ASP A 475 -3.50 21.08 26.23
N ARG A 476 -4.60 21.34 25.47
CA ARG A 476 -5.81 22.00 25.99
C ARG A 476 -6.52 21.19 27.08
N LEU A 477 -6.34 19.87 27.12
CA LEU A 477 -6.87 19.03 28.20
C LEU A 477 -6.10 19.21 29.51
N GLY A 478 -4.94 19.87 29.48
CA GLY A 478 -4.10 20.13 30.62
C GLY A 478 -3.34 18.92 31.19
N PRO A 479 -2.91 17.92 30.41
CA PRO A 479 -2.16 16.80 30.97
C PRO A 479 -0.82 17.27 31.54
N LYS A 480 -0.33 16.57 32.55
CA LYS A 480 1.03 16.75 33.08
C LYS A 480 2.07 16.40 32.00
N LYS A 481 1.84 15.30 31.28
CA LYS A 481 2.72 14.77 30.24
C LYS A 481 1.90 14.21 29.10
N ILE A 482 2.34 14.44 27.86
CA ILE A 482 1.82 13.80 26.63
C ILE A 482 2.90 12.84 26.12
N VAL A 483 2.58 11.55 26.08
CA VAL A 483 3.42 10.53 25.47
C VAL A 483 2.77 10.10 24.16
N ILE A 484 3.40 10.44 23.04
CA ILE A 484 2.99 10.02 21.71
C ILE A 484 3.71 8.73 21.40
N VAL A 485 2.96 7.69 21.06
CA VAL A 485 3.49 6.35 20.83
C VAL A 485 3.28 5.99 19.37
N SER A 486 4.32 5.56 18.67
CA SER A 486 4.26 5.07 17.30
C SER A 486 4.34 3.54 17.28
N SER A 487 3.37 2.87 16.65
CA SER A 487 3.44 1.41 16.45
C SER A 487 4.46 0.99 15.39
N SER A 488 5.00 1.94 14.62
CA SER A 488 6.15 1.74 13.74
C SER A 488 7.46 2.24 14.35
N PRO A 489 8.62 1.71 13.92
CA PRO A 489 9.91 2.36 14.17
C PRO A 489 10.02 3.76 13.55
N GLN A 490 11.11 4.47 13.84
CA GLN A 490 11.41 5.77 13.22
C GLN A 490 11.58 5.62 11.71
N VAL A 491 10.80 6.38 10.92
CA VAL A 491 10.96 6.44 9.46
C VAL A 491 12.14 7.34 9.13
N ARG A 492 13.24 6.73 8.67
CA ARG A 492 14.54 7.39 8.44
C ARG A 492 14.91 7.55 6.97
N TYR A 493 14.42 6.63 6.12
CA TYR A 493 14.83 6.55 4.72
C TYR A 493 13.63 6.61 3.77
N PRO A 494 13.79 7.24 2.59
CA PRO A 494 12.74 7.30 1.58
C PRO A 494 12.28 5.93 1.08
N ASP A 495 11.04 5.88 0.59
CA ASP A 495 10.55 4.76 -0.21
C ASP A 495 10.65 5.06 -1.71
N TYR A 496 11.02 4.03 -2.48
CA TYR A 496 11.10 4.09 -3.94
C TYR A 496 10.27 2.98 -4.62
N TYR A 497 9.39 2.31 -3.85
CA TYR A 497 8.59 1.18 -4.33
C TYR A 497 7.08 1.44 -4.34
N GLY A 498 6.66 2.71 -4.20
CA GLY A 498 5.29 3.13 -4.42
C GLY A 498 4.59 3.81 -3.24
N ILE A 499 5.27 4.02 -2.11
CA ILE A 499 4.76 4.83 -1.00
C ILE A 499 5.17 6.29 -1.22
N ASP A 500 4.30 7.26 -0.92
CA ASP A 500 4.61 8.68 -1.04
C ASP A 500 5.53 9.18 0.10
N MET A 501 6.74 8.66 0.11
CA MET A 501 7.81 8.99 1.05
C MET A 501 9.15 9.15 0.32
N ALA A 502 9.17 9.81 -0.83
CA ALA A 502 10.38 9.89 -1.67
C ALA A 502 11.34 11.02 -1.29
N LYS A 503 10.90 12.03 -0.54
CA LYS A 503 11.71 13.22 -0.23
C LYS A 503 12.31 13.14 1.17
N MET A 504 13.61 12.95 1.24
CA MET A 504 14.38 12.87 2.49
C MET A 504 14.21 14.10 3.39
N SER A 505 14.17 15.30 2.79
CA SER A 505 13.98 16.56 3.50
C SER A 505 12.64 16.72 4.23
N GLU A 506 11.69 15.84 3.96
CA GLU A 506 10.38 15.86 4.64
C GLU A 506 10.36 15.04 5.94
N PHE A 507 11.30 14.11 6.14
CA PHE A 507 11.32 13.23 7.31
C PHE A 507 11.79 13.96 8.57
N ILE A 508 10.96 13.87 9.62
CA ILE A 508 11.31 14.50 10.90
C ILE A 508 12.54 13.86 11.55
N ALA A 509 12.72 12.52 11.40
CA ALA A 509 13.88 11.83 11.91
C ALA A 509 15.19 12.28 11.21
N PHE A 510 15.13 12.48 9.90
CA PHE A 510 16.28 13.00 9.16
C PHE A 510 16.63 14.45 9.57
N LYS A 511 15.61 15.31 9.69
CA LYS A 511 15.81 16.68 10.19
C LYS A 511 16.43 16.70 11.58
N ALA A 512 15.92 15.84 12.48
CA ALA A 512 16.44 15.72 13.84
C ALA A 512 17.91 15.28 13.85
N ALA A 513 18.27 14.26 13.07
CA ALA A 513 19.66 13.80 12.97
C ALA A 513 20.60 14.89 12.41
N ILE A 514 20.19 15.59 11.37
CA ILE A 514 20.97 16.72 10.80
C ILE A 514 21.16 17.84 11.83
N GLU A 515 20.13 18.22 12.58
CA GLU A 515 20.24 19.25 13.63
C GLU A 515 21.15 18.80 14.77
N LEU A 516 21.05 17.54 15.21
CA LEU A 516 21.96 16.98 16.22
C LEU A 516 23.44 16.99 15.77
N LEU A 517 23.70 16.67 14.49
CA LEU A 517 25.07 16.76 13.93
C LEU A 517 25.59 18.21 13.95
N LYS A 518 24.75 19.18 13.64
CA LYS A 518 25.13 20.61 13.70
C LYS A 518 25.40 21.07 15.12
N GLU A 519 24.54 20.75 16.07
CA GLU A 519 24.67 21.13 17.48
C GLU A 519 25.90 20.51 18.17
N ARG A 520 26.30 19.31 17.75
CA ARG A 520 27.50 18.63 18.26
C ARG A 520 28.76 18.91 17.44
N GLU A 521 28.69 19.86 16.51
CA GLU A 521 29.82 20.24 15.64
C GLU A 521 30.39 19.07 14.82
N MET A 522 29.56 18.07 14.50
CA MET A 522 29.91 16.84 13.75
C MET A 522 29.67 17.01 12.25
N ARG A 523 30.02 18.15 11.67
CA ARG A 523 29.85 18.43 10.24
C ARG A 523 30.64 17.49 9.33
N ASP A 524 31.78 17.02 9.83
CA ASP A 524 32.63 16.03 9.16
C ASP A 524 31.91 14.73 8.80
N VAL A 525 30.91 14.30 9.60
CA VAL A 525 30.07 13.14 9.29
C VAL A 525 29.24 13.38 8.03
N ILE A 526 28.62 14.57 7.90
CA ILE A 526 27.84 14.95 6.72
C ILE A 526 28.73 14.99 5.49
N GLU A 527 29.91 15.63 5.60
CA GLU A 527 30.89 15.76 4.51
C GLU A 527 31.45 14.40 4.09
N SER A 528 31.72 13.50 5.04
CA SER A 528 32.18 12.14 4.77
C SER A 528 31.13 11.33 4.03
N ALA A 529 29.88 11.30 4.53
CA ALA A 529 28.78 10.60 3.87
C ALA A 529 28.53 11.14 2.44
N TYR A 530 28.56 12.46 2.26
CA TYR A 530 28.40 13.10 0.96
C TYR A 530 29.51 12.71 -0.01
N ARG A 531 30.78 12.82 0.40
CA ARG A 531 31.92 12.45 -0.44
C ARG A 531 31.84 10.99 -0.89
N LYS A 532 31.61 10.06 0.05
CA LYS A 532 31.45 8.63 -0.25
C LYS A 532 30.28 8.38 -1.22
N SER A 533 29.18 9.10 -1.04
CA SER A 533 28.03 9.03 -1.93
C SER A 533 28.36 9.53 -3.35
N LYS A 534 29.16 10.58 -3.47
CA LYS A 534 29.62 11.10 -4.76
C LYS A 534 30.58 10.14 -5.47
N GLU A 535 31.54 9.57 -4.75
CA GLU A 535 32.55 8.65 -5.30
C GLU A 535 31.90 7.40 -5.93
N GLN A 536 30.77 6.94 -5.40
CA GLN A 536 30.10 5.75 -5.95
C GLN A 536 29.12 6.00 -7.10
N VAL A 537 28.87 7.26 -7.52
CA VAL A 537 27.92 7.58 -8.60
C VAL A 537 28.26 6.87 -9.92
N SER A 538 29.55 6.67 -10.20
CA SER A 538 30.05 5.97 -11.40
C SER A 538 30.08 4.44 -11.28
N LEU A 539 29.83 3.89 -10.09
CA LEU A 539 29.83 2.44 -9.87
C LEU A 539 28.56 1.79 -10.42
N PRO A 540 28.60 0.50 -10.80
CA PRO A 540 27.41 -0.27 -11.01
C PRO A 540 26.51 -0.24 -9.76
N LYS A 541 25.20 -0.14 -9.95
CA LYS A 541 24.23 -0.01 -8.82
C LYS A 541 24.33 -1.16 -7.81
N GLU A 542 24.72 -2.35 -8.26
CA GLU A 542 24.92 -3.54 -7.43
C GLU A 542 26.08 -3.42 -6.45
N GLN A 543 27.00 -2.46 -6.67
CA GLN A 543 28.16 -2.18 -5.81
C GLN A 543 27.93 -0.98 -4.90
N MET A 544 26.82 -0.27 -5.05
CA MET A 544 26.52 0.91 -4.24
C MET A 544 26.13 0.53 -2.81
N VAL A 545 26.58 1.34 -1.86
CA VAL A 545 26.34 1.18 -0.42
C VAL A 545 25.52 2.37 0.10
N ASN A 546 24.66 2.12 1.09
CA ASN A 546 23.90 3.17 1.76
C ASN A 546 24.76 3.91 2.80
N TYR A 547 25.43 4.97 2.39
CA TYR A 547 26.20 5.83 3.29
C TYR A 547 25.34 6.83 4.09
N VAL A 548 24.06 6.96 3.79
CA VAL A 548 23.13 7.78 4.61
C VAL A 548 22.99 7.23 6.02
N LYS A 549 23.26 5.95 6.23
CA LYS A 549 23.31 5.34 7.58
C LYS A 549 24.30 6.06 8.51
N GLU A 550 25.37 6.63 7.99
CA GLU A 550 26.37 7.37 8.78
C GLU A 550 25.78 8.63 9.45
N ILE A 551 24.71 9.21 8.87
CA ILE A 551 24.01 10.38 9.44
C ILE A 551 23.34 10.05 10.79
N TYR A 552 22.87 8.81 10.94
CA TYR A 552 22.16 8.35 12.16
C TYR A 552 23.09 7.63 13.15
N ALA A 553 24.22 7.10 12.66
CA ALA A 553 25.11 6.24 13.44
C ALA A 553 25.63 6.84 14.77
N PRO A 554 25.88 8.18 14.89
CA PRO A 554 26.34 8.77 16.13
C PRO A 554 25.31 8.83 17.27
N PHE A 555 24.04 8.54 16.98
CA PHE A 555 22.92 8.80 17.90
C PHE A 555 22.14 7.54 18.23
N THR A 556 21.61 7.50 19.46
CA THR A 556 20.59 6.52 19.84
C THR A 556 19.21 6.93 19.30
N ASP A 557 18.28 5.97 19.28
CA ASP A 557 16.89 6.24 18.89
C ASP A 557 16.21 7.25 19.82
N GLU A 558 16.56 7.21 21.11
CA GLU A 558 16.06 8.13 22.12
C GLU A 558 16.55 9.56 21.90
N GLU A 559 17.83 9.74 21.54
CA GLU A 559 18.40 11.06 21.24
C GLU A 559 17.71 11.68 20.01
N ILE A 560 17.50 10.89 18.96
CA ILE A 560 16.77 11.35 17.77
C ILE A 560 15.32 11.68 18.13
N SER A 561 14.64 10.83 18.92
CA SER A 561 13.27 11.07 19.36
C SER A 561 13.15 12.34 20.21
N ALA A 562 14.11 12.60 21.10
CA ALA A 562 14.14 13.82 21.91
C ALA A 562 14.30 15.08 21.04
N LYS A 563 15.16 15.03 20.02
CA LYS A 563 15.31 16.15 19.07
C LYS A 563 14.05 16.33 18.19
N MET A 564 13.39 15.25 17.81
CA MET A 564 12.11 15.33 17.11
C MET A 564 11.04 16.04 17.96
N VAL A 565 10.96 15.72 19.24
CA VAL A 565 10.05 16.40 20.20
C VAL A 565 10.32 17.89 20.21
N GLU A 566 11.59 18.30 20.32
CA GLU A 566 11.97 19.72 20.30
C GLU A 566 11.50 20.43 19.02
N LEU A 567 11.68 19.79 17.86
CA LEU A 567 11.28 20.35 16.56
C LEU A 567 9.75 20.37 16.34
N LEU A 568 9.02 19.44 16.96
CA LEU A 568 7.58 19.27 16.77
C LEU A 568 6.72 19.97 17.82
N THR A 569 7.25 20.24 19.02
CA THR A 569 6.45 20.83 20.09
C THR A 569 6.22 22.33 19.82
N PRO A 570 4.94 22.77 19.73
CA PRO A 570 4.62 24.17 19.54
C PRO A 570 5.10 25.04 20.71
N LYS A 571 5.49 26.28 20.42
CA LYS A 571 5.80 27.26 21.47
C LYS A 571 4.57 27.49 22.34
N GLY A 572 4.74 27.45 23.67
CA GLY A 572 3.66 27.66 24.62
C GLY A 572 2.94 26.39 25.08
N THR A 573 3.33 25.20 24.58
CA THR A 573 2.86 23.91 25.11
C THR A 573 3.25 23.80 26.59
N LYS A 574 2.28 23.48 27.45
CA LYS A 574 2.45 23.40 28.91
C LYS A 574 2.85 22.01 29.36
N ALA A 575 2.31 20.98 28.70
CA ALA A 575 2.63 19.60 29.00
C ALA A 575 4.07 19.24 28.59
N GLN A 576 4.72 18.36 29.37
CA GLN A 576 5.93 17.70 28.91
C GLN A 576 5.57 16.77 27.76
N VAL A 577 6.26 16.86 26.61
CA VAL A 577 6.02 15.97 25.46
C VAL A 577 7.14 14.96 25.34
N GLN A 578 6.78 13.71 25.05
CA GLN A 578 7.72 12.63 24.74
C GLN A 578 7.18 11.80 23.58
N ILE A 579 8.07 11.27 22.72
CA ILE A 579 7.72 10.32 21.67
C ILE A 579 8.40 8.98 21.98
N VAL A 580 7.60 7.91 21.86
CA VAL A 580 8.04 6.52 22.01
C VAL A 580 7.80 5.79 20.70
N TYR A 581 8.84 5.18 20.14
CA TYR A 581 8.76 4.39 18.93
C TYR A 581 8.83 2.90 19.20
N GLN A 582 8.23 2.12 18.29
CA GLN A 582 8.46 0.69 18.23
C GLN A 582 9.95 0.41 17.99
N PRO A 583 10.59 -0.44 18.78
CA PRO A 583 11.91 -0.96 18.44
C PRO A 583 11.84 -1.80 17.14
N LEU A 584 12.91 -1.79 16.33
CA LEU A 584 12.96 -2.57 15.10
C LEU A 584 12.82 -4.08 15.37
N GLU A 585 13.41 -4.55 16.46
CA GLU A 585 13.27 -5.93 16.94
C GLU A 585 11.82 -6.27 17.26
N GLY A 586 11.09 -5.35 17.90
CA GLY A 586 9.67 -5.51 18.21
C GLY A 586 8.81 -5.62 16.95
N LEU A 587 9.12 -4.84 15.90
CA LEU A 587 8.50 -4.99 14.59
C LEU A 587 8.78 -6.38 13.99
N HIS A 588 10.03 -6.83 14.05
CA HIS A 588 10.43 -8.13 13.50
C HIS A 588 9.80 -9.32 14.24
N GLU A 589 9.60 -9.19 15.54
CA GLU A 589 8.90 -10.21 16.31
C GLU A 589 7.39 -10.21 16.02
N ALA A 590 6.79 -9.04 15.88
CA ALA A 590 5.37 -8.91 15.58
C ALA A 590 5.03 -9.34 14.15
N CYS A 591 5.89 -9.01 13.17
CA CYS A 591 5.68 -9.25 11.75
C CYS A 591 6.82 -10.08 11.15
N PRO A 592 7.05 -11.34 11.57
CA PRO A 592 8.24 -12.12 11.22
C PRO A 592 8.35 -12.44 9.73
N GLN A 593 7.22 -12.47 9.01
CA GLN A 593 7.15 -12.76 7.58
C GLN A 593 7.35 -11.52 6.69
N HIS A 594 7.34 -10.30 7.27
CA HIS A 594 7.40 -9.04 6.53
C HIS A 594 8.64 -8.24 6.91
N ARG A 595 9.78 -8.66 6.36
CA ARG A 595 11.13 -8.10 6.63
C ARG A 595 11.52 -6.96 5.69
N GLY A 596 10.62 -6.48 4.86
CA GLY A 596 10.82 -5.29 4.04
C GLY A 596 10.65 -4.02 4.87
N ASP A 597 11.73 -3.55 5.47
CA ASP A 597 11.78 -2.49 6.47
C ASP A 597 12.77 -1.36 6.10
N TRP A 598 13.15 -1.26 4.83
CA TRP A 598 14.18 -0.34 4.31
C TRP A 598 13.98 1.13 4.72
N TYR A 599 12.76 1.58 4.92
CA TYR A 599 12.46 2.93 5.38
C TYR A 599 12.77 3.14 6.87
N PHE A 600 12.99 2.08 7.64
CA PHE A 600 13.47 2.11 9.03
C PHE A 600 14.96 1.78 9.10
N SER A 601 15.38 0.67 8.49
CA SER A 601 16.74 0.12 8.56
C SER A 601 17.72 0.71 7.54
N GLY A 602 17.21 1.20 6.40
CA GLY A 602 18.02 1.58 5.23
C GLY A 602 18.51 0.39 4.39
N ASP A 603 17.98 -0.83 4.63
CA ASP A 603 18.36 -2.06 3.92
C ASP A 603 17.44 -2.30 2.72
N TYR A 604 17.66 -1.54 1.65
CA TYR A 604 16.86 -1.60 0.44
C TYR A 604 16.93 -2.98 -0.21
N PRO A 605 15.78 -3.56 -0.64
CA PRO A 605 15.74 -4.88 -1.27
C PRO A 605 16.38 -4.91 -2.66
N THR A 606 16.43 -3.76 -3.36
CA THR A 606 16.96 -3.70 -4.72
C THR A 606 18.15 -2.74 -4.85
N PRO A 607 19.10 -3.02 -5.76
CA PRO A 607 20.19 -2.11 -6.07
C PRO A 607 19.72 -0.73 -6.54
N GLY A 608 18.59 -0.69 -7.28
CA GLY A 608 17.99 0.55 -7.74
C GLY A 608 17.50 1.43 -6.60
N GLY A 609 17.00 0.86 -5.50
CA GLY A 609 16.61 1.59 -4.30
C GLY A 609 17.80 2.31 -3.65
N VAL A 610 18.93 1.63 -3.50
CA VAL A 610 20.17 2.22 -2.98
C VAL A 610 20.66 3.35 -3.90
N LYS A 611 20.63 3.14 -5.22
CA LYS A 611 21.01 4.17 -6.21
C LYS A 611 20.16 5.44 -6.07
N LEU A 612 18.83 5.29 -5.98
CA LEU A 612 17.92 6.42 -5.83
C LEU A 612 18.13 7.17 -4.50
N LEU A 613 18.35 6.42 -3.40
CA LEU A 613 18.70 7.04 -2.12
C LEU A 613 19.98 7.86 -2.21
N ASN A 614 21.01 7.31 -2.86
CA ASN A 614 22.29 8.00 -3.06
C ASN A 614 22.11 9.33 -3.81
N VAL A 615 21.34 9.31 -4.90
CA VAL A 615 21.00 10.51 -5.68
C VAL A 615 20.20 11.52 -4.85
N ALA A 616 19.20 11.05 -4.10
CA ALA A 616 18.37 11.92 -3.25
C ALA A 616 19.19 12.61 -2.16
N PHE A 617 20.13 11.88 -1.55
CA PHE A 617 21.02 12.44 -0.52
C PHE A 617 21.99 13.48 -1.10
N ILE A 618 22.64 13.18 -2.21
CA ILE A 618 23.51 14.12 -2.91
C ILE A 618 22.75 15.41 -3.25
N ASN A 619 21.58 15.29 -3.87
CA ASN A 619 20.76 16.45 -4.24
C ASN A 619 20.33 17.27 -3.02
N TYR A 620 19.97 16.62 -1.90
CA TYR A 620 19.64 17.31 -0.67
C TYR A 620 20.84 18.14 -0.15
N ILE A 621 22.02 17.53 -0.08
CA ILE A 621 23.22 18.19 0.41
C ILE A 621 23.61 19.38 -0.49
N GLU A 622 23.57 19.21 -1.80
CA GLU A 622 23.90 20.28 -2.76
C GLU A 622 22.90 21.45 -2.73
N GLN A 623 21.66 21.20 -2.37
CA GLN A 623 20.65 22.26 -2.21
C GLN A 623 20.80 23.03 -0.89
N VAL A 624 21.22 22.37 0.18
CA VAL A 624 21.24 22.92 1.55
C VAL A 624 22.63 23.45 1.91
N TYR A 625 23.66 22.78 1.45
CA TYR A 625 25.05 23.12 1.73
C TYR A 625 25.74 23.53 0.42
N GLN A 626 26.28 24.72 0.38
CA GLN A 626 27.18 25.14 -0.70
C GLN A 626 28.56 24.53 -0.40
N PHE A 627 28.83 23.34 -0.94
CA PHE A 627 30.16 22.72 -0.89
C PHE A 627 30.97 23.04 -2.12
#